data_b780c9ef4715b1018952283b54c5b066
#
_entry.id   b780c9ef4715b1018952283b54c5b066
#
_cell.length_a   1.000
_cell.length_b   1.000
_cell.length_c   1.000
_cell.angle_alpha   90.00
_cell.angle_beta   90.00
_cell.angle_gamma   90.00
#
_symmetry.space_group_name_H-M   'P 1'
#
loop_
_entity.id
_entity.type
_entity.pdbx_description
1 polymer ?
#
loop_
_entity_poly.entity_id
_entity_poly.type
_entity_poly.pdbx_seq_one_letter_code
_entity_poly.pdbx_strand_id
1 'polypeptide(L)'
;WGVPSGLINNAGIDSPPDSNSNTNIAFEKYSDSDWNKVMDVNLKGAFYCSQVIGYEMAKNMNGSIININSIYGNLSPDQRLYSHISNNEKRFYKPFVYGASKAGLSNLTKYLATYWAKENIRINTMTLGGVYNNQDAQFVRKYEYKVSMGRMANTEDFRGGLIYLLSDSSRYVTGTDLIIDGGFSAW
;
A
#
# COMPACT_ATOMS: atom_id res chain seq x y z
N TRP A 1 21.01 -12.35 -17.21
CA TRP A 1 19.87 -11.45 -17.09
C TRP A 1 20.33 -10.02 -16.87
N GLY A 2 21.25 -9.56 -16.30
CA GLY A 2 21.64 -8.16 -16.04
C GLY A 2 20.90 -7.58 -14.82
N VAL A 3 21.18 -6.31 -14.50
CA VAL A 3 20.57 -5.59 -13.39
C VAL A 3 19.20 -5.04 -13.85
N PRO A 4 18.11 -5.30 -13.12
CA PRO A 4 16.81 -4.74 -13.48
C PRO A 4 16.83 -3.21 -13.34
N SER A 5 16.16 -2.50 -14.23
CA SER A 5 16.00 -1.03 -14.18
C SER A 5 14.72 -0.61 -13.42
N GLY A 6 13.85 -1.54 -13.09
CA GLY A 6 12.60 -1.29 -12.34
C GLY A 6 12.37 -2.33 -11.26
N LEU A 7 11.93 -1.88 -10.08
CA LEU A 7 11.49 -2.74 -8.97
C LEU A 7 10.12 -2.26 -8.48
N ILE A 8 9.15 -3.19 -8.39
CA ILE A 8 7.85 -2.90 -7.80
C ILE A 8 7.68 -3.76 -6.55
N ASN A 9 7.74 -3.15 -5.39
CA ASN A 9 7.43 -3.77 -4.11
C ASN A 9 5.91 -3.80 -3.91
N ASN A 10 5.26 -4.83 -4.45
CA ASN A 10 3.80 -4.98 -4.42
C ASN A 10 3.33 -6.02 -3.39
N ALA A 11 4.18 -7.00 -3.02
CA ALA A 11 3.79 -8.03 -2.08
C ALA A 11 3.26 -7.44 -0.78
N GLY A 12 2.13 -7.92 -0.34
CA GLY A 12 1.50 -7.41 0.88
C GLY A 12 0.38 -8.33 1.33
N ILE A 13 0.17 -8.37 2.63
CA ILE A 13 -0.95 -9.07 3.25
C ILE A 13 -1.80 -8.07 4.03
N ASP A 14 -3.09 -8.29 3.95
CA ASP A 14 -4.11 -7.63 4.75
C ASP A 14 -4.97 -8.73 5.38
N SER A 15 -5.63 -8.41 6.45
CA SER A 15 -6.64 -9.32 7.00
C SER A 15 -7.95 -9.02 6.31
N PRO A 16 -8.41 -9.88 5.40
CA PRO A 16 -9.73 -9.69 4.79
C PRO A 16 -10.82 -9.75 5.87
N PRO A 17 -11.92 -9.02 5.69
CA PRO A 17 -13.04 -9.04 6.61
C PRO A 17 -13.86 -10.34 6.41
N ASP A 18 -13.29 -11.48 6.73
CA ASP A 18 -14.03 -12.73 6.78
C ASP A 18 -14.45 -13.04 8.23
N SER A 19 -15.64 -13.61 8.38
CA SER A 19 -16.24 -13.94 9.67
C SER A 19 -15.50 -15.08 10.41
N ASN A 20 -14.58 -15.75 9.75
CA ASN A 20 -13.88 -16.94 10.26
C ASN A 20 -12.43 -16.66 10.65
N SER A 21 -11.87 -15.50 10.29
CA SER A 21 -10.52 -15.16 10.71
C SER A 21 -10.51 -14.67 12.16
N ASN A 22 -9.55 -15.13 12.95
CA ASN A 22 -9.28 -14.62 14.30
C ASN A 22 -8.76 -13.16 14.28
N THR A 23 -8.87 -12.47 13.15
CA THR A 23 -8.34 -11.12 12.91
C THR A 23 -9.25 -10.01 13.43
N ASN A 24 -10.43 -10.34 13.92
CA ASN A 24 -11.36 -9.40 14.58
C ASN A 24 -10.98 -9.17 16.05
N ILE A 25 -9.71 -8.96 16.32
CA ILE A 25 -9.21 -8.83 17.68
C ILE A 25 -9.20 -7.36 18.05
N ALA A 26 -9.74 -7.04 19.22
CA ALA A 26 -9.62 -5.71 19.79
C ALA A 26 -8.12 -5.33 19.92
N PHE A 27 -7.82 -4.05 19.76
CA PHE A 27 -6.45 -3.53 19.77
C PHE A 27 -5.63 -4.07 20.94
N GLU A 28 -6.23 -4.10 22.14
CA GLU A 28 -5.58 -4.51 23.38
C GLU A 28 -5.23 -6.01 23.45
N LYS A 29 -5.78 -6.80 22.51
CA LYS A 29 -5.59 -8.26 22.44
C LYS A 29 -4.86 -8.70 21.18
N TYR A 30 -4.39 -7.75 20.36
CA TYR A 30 -3.68 -8.07 19.14
C TYR A 30 -2.34 -8.75 19.44
N SER A 31 -2.05 -9.87 18.78
CA SER A 31 -0.85 -10.65 19.10
C SER A 31 0.39 -10.10 18.42
N ASP A 32 1.56 -10.24 19.08
CA ASP A 32 2.86 -9.93 18.47
C ASP A 32 3.12 -10.79 17.22
N SER A 33 2.65 -12.01 17.20
CA SER A 33 2.78 -12.91 16.05
C SER A 33 2.07 -12.36 14.82
N ASP A 34 0.81 -11.89 14.96
CA ASP A 34 0.06 -11.31 13.85
C ASP A 34 0.63 -9.97 13.42
N TRP A 35 1.08 -9.15 14.38
CA TRP A 35 1.83 -7.93 14.09
C TRP A 35 3.07 -8.22 13.24
N ASN A 36 3.93 -9.12 13.70
CA ASN A 36 5.19 -9.45 13.02
C ASN A 36 4.95 -10.02 11.62
N LYS A 37 3.94 -10.87 11.45
CA LYS A 37 3.58 -11.44 10.15
C LYS A 37 3.26 -10.36 9.11
N VAL A 38 2.47 -9.36 9.47
CA VAL A 38 2.12 -8.27 8.55
C VAL A 38 3.32 -7.36 8.30
N MET A 39 4.06 -6.99 9.33
CA MET A 39 5.25 -6.14 9.22
C MET A 39 6.36 -6.81 8.41
N ASP A 40 6.57 -8.09 8.60
CA ASP A 40 7.59 -8.85 7.88
C ASP A 40 7.32 -8.91 6.37
N VAL A 41 6.05 -9.10 5.97
CA VAL A 41 5.71 -9.12 4.55
C VAL A 41 5.68 -7.69 3.98
N ASN A 42 4.90 -6.78 4.58
CA ASN A 42 4.56 -5.51 3.96
C ASN A 42 5.69 -4.48 4.01
N LEU A 43 6.49 -4.48 5.07
CA LEU A 43 7.55 -3.48 5.25
C LEU A 43 8.94 -4.10 5.11
N LYS A 44 9.22 -5.16 5.85
CA LYS A 44 10.54 -5.80 5.86
C LYS A 44 10.84 -6.49 4.52
N GLY A 45 9.83 -7.08 3.85
CA GLY A 45 9.97 -7.63 2.51
C GLY A 45 10.39 -6.55 1.50
N ALA A 46 9.73 -5.39 1.50
CA ALA A 46 10.10 -4.26 0.64
C ALA A 46 11.50 -3.71 0.98
N PHE A 47 11.86 -3.66 2.26
CA PHE A 47 13.21 -3.31 2.70
C PHE A 47 14.25 -4.25 2.11
N TYR A 48 14.08 -5.57 2.22
CA TYR A 48 15.04 -6.54 1.70
C TYR A 48 15.16 -6.49 0.17
N CYS A 49 14.03 -6.38 -0.56
CA CYS A 49 14.07 -6.25 -2.01
C CYS A 49 14.80 -4.97 -2.43
N SER A 50 14.53 -3.84 -1.76
CA SER A 50 15.22 -2.59 -2.01
C SER A 50 16.71 -2.67 -1.65
N GLN A 51 17.07 -3.32 -0.53
CA GLN A 51 18.45 -3.48 -0.11
C GLN A 51 19.28 -4.25 -1.14
N VAL A 52 18.76 -5.35 -1.66
CA VAL A 52 19.49 -6.22 -2.60
C VAL A 52 19.47 -5.65 -4.02
N ILE A 53 18.27 -5.40 -4.55
CA ILE A 53 18.09 -4.98 -5.95
C ILE A 53 18.45 -3.51 -6.13
N GLY A 54 18.04 -2.65 -5.20
CA GLY A 54 18.35 -1.23 -5.22
C GLY A 54 19.86 -0.96 -5.11
N TYR A 55 20.59 -1.77 -4.34
CA TYR A 55 22.06 -1.68 -4.30
C TYR A 55 22.69 -1.97 -5.66
N GLU A 56 22.24 -3.02 -6.37
CA GLU A 56 22.75 -3.31 -7.71
C GLU A 56 22.35 -2.24 -8.74
N MET A 57 21.13 -1.69 -8.63
CA MET A 57 20.73 -0.52 -9.43
C MET A 57 21.65 0.68 -9.18
N ALA A 58 21.96 0.98 -7.92
CA ALA A 58 22.81 2.11 -7.53
C ALA A 58 24.23 1.98 -8.12
N LYS A 59 24.81 0.79 -8.09
CA LYS A 59 26.12 0.51 -8.74
C LYS A 59 26.08 0.77 -10.24
N ASN A 60 24.94 0.59 -10.88
CA ASN A 60 24.76 0.82 -12.31
C ASN A 60 24.22 2.23 -12.63
N MET A 61 24.05 3.08 -11.63
CA MET A 61 23.57 4.46 -11.78
C MET A 61 22.25 4.58 -12.55
N ASN A 62 21.35 3.59 -12.39
CA ASN A 62 20.08 3.55 -13.12
C ASN A 62 19.04 2.70 -12.40
N GLY A 63 17.89 3.27 -12.06
CA GLY A 63 16.77 2.52 -11.50
C GLY A 63 15.56 3.35 -11.11
N SER A 64 14.40 2.67 -11.09
CA SER A 64 13.16 3.18 -10.52
C SER A 64 12.53 2.15 -9.59
N ILE A 65 12.32 2.51 -8.34
CA ILE A 65 11.66 1.66 -7.34
C ILE A 65 10.29 2.24 -7.01
N ILE A 66 9.26 1.41 -7.09
CA ILE A 66 7.89 1.78 -6.71
C ILE A 66 7.46 0.92 -5.53
N ASN A 67 7.12 1.57 -4.43
CA ASN A 67 6.53 0.92 -3.27
C ASN A 67 4.99 1.06 -3.33
N ILE A 68 4.27 -0.07 -3.47
CA ILE A 68 2.81 -0.06 -3.51
C ILE A 68 2.25 0.14 -2.11
N ASN A 69 1.59 1.26 -1.93
CA ASN A 69 0.98 1.68 -0.68
C ASN A 69 -0.55 1.55 -0.72
N SER A 70 -1.18 1.94 0.35
CA SER A 70 -2.64 1.99 0.53
C SER A 70 -3.04 3.34 1.11
N ILE A 71 -4.25 3.79 0.81
CA ILE A 71 -4.87 4.93 1.51
C ILE A 71 -4.80 4.76 3.03
N TYR A 72 -4.82 3.53 3.54
CA TYR A 72 -4.67 3.26 4.98
C TYR A 72 -3.25 3.43 5.53
N GLY A 73 -2.26 3.71 4.69
CA GLY A 73 -0.96 4.23 5.13
C GLY A 73 -1.00 5.72 5.47
N ASN A 74 -1.98 6.45 4.94
CA ASN A 74 -2.15 7.90 5.13
C ASN A 74 -3.38 8.24 6.00
N LEU A 75 -4.38 7.35 6.03
CA LEU A 75 -5.66 7.53 6.71
C LEU A 75 -5.95 6.35 7.65
N SER A 76 -6.69 6.62 8.72
CA SER A 76 -7.25 5.53 9.53
C SER A 76 -8.43 4.86 8.80
N PRO A 77 -8.57 3.53 8.89
CA PRO A 77 -9.75 2.85 8.38
C PRO A 77 -11.03 3.37 9.04
N ASP A 78 -12.02 3.72 8.22
CA ASP A 78 -13.35 4.05 8.71
C ASP A 78 -14.09 2.75 9.07
N GLN A 79 -14.17 2.44 10.37
CA GLN A 79 -14.81 1.22 10.86
C GLN A 79 -16.29 1.11 10.50
N ARG A 80 -16.97 2.22 10.15
CA ARG A 80 -18.38 2.23 9.72
C ARG A 80 -18.59 1.50 8.39
N LEU A 81 -17.57 1.40 7.56
CA LEU A 81 -17.61 0.62 6.32
C LEU A 81 -17.91 -0.86 6.59
N TYR A 82 -17.52 -1.36 7.76
CA TYR A 82 -17.61 -2.76 8.18
C TYR A 82 -18.77 -3.02 9.15
N SER A 83 -19.63 -2.04 9.40
CA SER A 83 -20.71 -2.18 10.41
C SER A 83 -21.72 -3.29 10.09
N HIS A 84 -21.85 -3.68 8.83
CA HIS A 84 -22.78 -4.75 8.39
C HIS A 84 -22.31 -6.16 8.79
N ILE A 85 -21.01 -6.35 9.05
CA ILE A 85 -20.45 -7.63 9.53
C ILE A 85 -20.24 -7.65 11.04
N SER A 86 -20.59 -6.57 11.72
CA SER A 86 -20.59 -6.47 13.19
C SER A 86 -21.98 -6.75 13.73
N ASN A 87 -22.07 -7.44 14.88
CA ASN A 87 -23.29 -7.63 15.64
C ASN A 87 -23.06 -7.28 17.13
N ASN A 88 -24.08 -7.42 17.96
CA ASN A 88 -24.02 -7.07 19.39
C ASN A 88 -22.99 -7.90 20.17
N GLU A 89 -22.66 -9.11 19.69
CA GLU A 89 -21.76 -10.03 20.37
C GLU A 89 -20.33 -9.95 19.82
N LYS A 90 -20.18 -9.59 18.50
CA LYS A 90 -18.90 -9.59 17.80
C LYS A 90 -18.76 -8.34 16.95
N ARG A 91 -17.88 -7.42 17.37
CA ARG A 91 -17.48 -6.26 16.54
C ARG A 91 -16.34 -6.64 15.61
N PHE A 92 -16.46 -6.23 14.36
CA PHE A 92 -15.35 -6.27 13.41
C PHE A 92 -14.49 -5.01 13.57
N TYR A 93 -13.18 -5.19 13.61
CA TYR A 93 -12.22 -4.10 13.53
C TYR A 93 -11.26 -4.35 12.37
N LYS A 94 -11.16 -3.40 11.44
CA LYS A 94 -10.11 -3.45 10.43
C LYS A 94 -8.75 -3.33 11.12
N PRO A 95 -7.84 -4.30 10.96
CA PRO A 95 -6.57 -4.32 11.68
C PRO A 95 -5.72 -3.08 11.43
N PHE A 96 -5.21 -2.49 12.49
CA PHE A 96 -4.39 -1.28 12.44
C PHE A 96 -2.97 -1.53 11.92
N VAL A 97 -2.45 -2.75 12.08
CA VAL A 97 -1.08 -3.12 11.68
C VAL A 97 -0.84 -2.96 10.19
N TYR A 98 -1.86 -3.21 9.37
CA TYR A 98 -1.78 -2.97 7.92
C TYR A 98 -1.47 -1.49 7.63
N GLY A 99 -2.24 -0.58 8.21
CA GLY A 99 -1.99 0.86 8.08
C GLY A 99 -0.61 1.26 8.60
N ALA A 100 -0.19 0.76 9.76
CA ALA A 100 1.13 1.00 10.32
C ALA A 100 2.26 0.54 9.37
N SER A 101 2.11 -0.66 8.77
CA SER A 101 3.10 -1.17 7.81
C SER A 101 3.20 -0.30 6.55
N LYS A 102 2.07 0.18 6.03
CA LYS A 102 2.02 1.05 4.85
C LYS A 102 2.53 2.47 5.15
N ALA A 103 2.25 3.01 6.31
CA ALA A 103 2.84 4.28 6.77
C ALA A 103 4.37 4.19 6.88
N GLY A 104 4.88 3.08 7.44
CA GLY A 104 6.31 2.78 7.48
C GLY A 104 6.94 2.71 6.08
N LEU A 105 6.22 2.10 5.12
CA LEU A 105 6.68 1.99 3.73
C LEU A 105 6.78 3.36 3.04
N SER A 106 5.84 4.28 3.30
CA SER A 106 5.91 5.67 2.80
C SER A 106 7.15 6.39 3.32
N ASN A 107 7.50 6.22 4.59
CA ASN A 107 8.69 6.85 5.15
C ASN A 107 9.98 6.21 4.62
N LEU A 108 10.02 4.86 4.49
CA LEU A 108 11.13 4.15 3.87
C LEU A 108 11.39 4.65 2.44
N THR A 109 10.32 4.91 1.66
CA THR A 109 10.41 5.50 0.32
C THR A 109 11.16 6.84 0.34
N LYS A 110 10.77 7.75 1.24
CA LYS A 110 11.41 9.07 1.35
C LYS A 110 12.89 8.96 1.74
N TYR A 111 13.19 8.09 2.70
CA TYR A 111 14.56 7.84 3.11
C TYR A 111 15.43 7.35 1.94
N LEU A 112 14.99 6.30 1.25
CA LEU A 112 15.74 5.72 0.13
C LEU A 112 15.84 6.68 -1.06
N ALA A 113 14.79 7.46 -1.32
CA ALA A 113 14.80 8.47 -2.39
C ALA A 113 15.90 9.52 -2.20
N THR A 114 16.15 9.95 -0.96
CA THR A 114 17.22 10.88 -0.65
C THR A 114 18.59 10.19 -0.57
N TYR A 115 18.60 8.94 -0.11
CA TYR A 115 19.84 8.17 0.06
C TYR A 115 20.50 7.83 -1.28
N TRP A 116 19.72 7.42 -2.29
CA TRP A 116 20.23 7.03 -3.62
C TRP A 116 19.98 8.07 -4.72
N ALA A 117 19.71 9.31 -4.38
CA ALA A 117 19.45 10.36 -5.37
C ALA A 117 20.66 10.62 -6.30
N LYS A 118 21.87 10.57 -5.74
CA LYS A 118 23.11 10.81 -6.50
C LYS A 118 23.49 9.63 -7.41
N GLU A 119 22.98 8.44 -7.11
CA GLU A 119 23.17 7.21 -7.89
C GLU A 119 22.13 7.07 -9.01
N ASN A 120 21.38 8.14 -9.31
CA ASN A 120 20.36 8.18 -10.34
C ASN A 120 19.23 7.14 -10.13
N ILE A 121 18.89 6.85 -8.87
CA ILE A 121 17.77 5.98 -8.50
C ILE A 121 16.59 6.84 -8.05
N ARG A 122 15.44 6.64 -8.66
CA ARG A 122 14.19 7.26 -8.24
C ARG A 122 13.38 6.26 -7.42
N ILE A 123 12.85 6.71 -6.30
CA ILE A 123 12.05 5.85 -5.44
C ILE A 123 10.78 6.61 -5.05
N ASN A 124 9.62 6.03 -5.37
CA ASN A 124 8.34 6.67 -5.15
C ASN A 124 7.34 5.69 -4.54
N THR A 125 6.37 6.22 -3.85
CA THR A 125 5.20 5.49 -3.40
C THR A 125 4.07 5.66 -4.42
N MET A 126 3.31 4.59 -4.66
CA MET A 126 2.04 4.66 -5.36
C MET A 126 0.95 4.18 -4.40
N THR A 127 0.12 5.10 -3.94
CA THR A 127 -0.95 4.84 -2.97
C THR A 127 -2.24 4.51 -3.69
N LEU A 128 -2.76 3.32 -3.45
CA LEU A 128 -3.94 2.79 -4.11
C LEU A 128 -5.18 2.97 -3.23
N GLY A 129 -6.29 3.36 -3.87
CA GLY A 129 -7.64 3.18 -3.34
C GLY A 129 -8.08 1.72 -3.34
N GLY A 130 -9.31 1.46 -2.88
CA GLY A 130 -9.87 0.12 -2.85
C GLY A 130 -10.10 -0.44 -4.25
N VAL A 131 -9.53 -1.62 -4.51
CA VAL A 131 -9.71 -2.37 -5.76
C VAL A 131 -10.91 -3.29 -5.61
N TYR A 132 -11.80 -3.29 -6.59
CA TYR A 132 -12.93 -4.23 -6.62
C TYR A 132 -12.43 -5.66 -6.83
N ASN A 133 -12.81 -6.55 -5.95
CA ASN A 133 -12.47 -7.97 -5.97
C ASN A 133 -13.59 -8.80 -5.33
N ASN A 134 -14.83 -8.63 -5.83
CA ASN A 134 -16.00 -9.34 -5.36
C ASN A 134 -16.28 -9.21 -3.83
N GLN A 135 -15.95 -8.05 -3.24
CA GLN A 135 -16.29 -7.77 -1.85
C GLN A 135 -17.81 -7.75 -1.65
N ASP A 136 -18.23 -7.88 -0.40
CA ASP A 136 -19.63 -7.81 -0.01
C ASP A 136 -20.34 -6.54 -0.53
N ALA A 137 -21.55 -6.69 -1.06
CA ALA A 137 -22.27 -5.61 -1.71
C ALA A 137 -22.60 -4.42 -0.77
N GLN A 138 -22.73 -4.65 0.55
CA GLN A 138 -22.95 -3.55 1.49
C GLN A 138 -21.66 -2.77 1.73
N PHE A 139 -20.53 -3.47 1.81
CA PHE A 139 -19.21 -2.83 1.85
C PHE A 139 -18.98 -1.98 0.59
N VAL A 140 -19.20 -2.56 -0.60
CA VAL A 140 -19.01 -1.87 -1.90
C VAL A 140 -19.81 -0.57 -1.93
N ARG A 141 -21.12 -0.61 -1.66
CA ARG A 141 -21.97 0.60 -1.64
C ARG A 141 -21.48 1.67 -0.67
N LYS A 142 -21.05 1.28 0.54
CA LYS A 142 -20.53 2.23 1.54
C LYS A 142 -19.19 2.83 1.11
N TYR A 143 -18.34 2.01 0.50
CA TYR A 143 -17.05 2.45 -0.02
C TYR A 143 -17.21 3.43 -1.17
N GLU A 144 -18.04 3.10 -2.16
CA GLU A 144 -18.34 3.92 -3.34
C GLU A 144 -18.94 5.27 -2.96
N TYR A 145 -19.78 5.32 -1.93
CA TYR A 145 -20.32 6.58 -1.39
C TYR A 145 -19.23 7.55 -0.91
N LYS A 146 -18.08 7.03 -0.47
CA LYS A 146 -16.92 7.84 -0.04
C LYS A 146 -15.96 8.18 -1.17
N VAL A 147 -16.08 7.54 -2.32
CA VAL A 147 -15.21 7.80 -3.48
C VAL A 147 -15.85 8.86 -4.36
N SER A 148 -15.15 9.98 -4.62
CA SER A 148 -15.67 11.06 -5.46
C SER A 148 -16.04 10.59 -6.86
N MET A 149 -15.32 9.61 -7.42
CA MET A 149 -15.62 9.00 -8.72
C MET A 149 -16.78 7.98 -8.66
N GLY A 150 -17.37 7.71 -7.48
CA GLY A 150 -18.56 6.86 -7.31
C GLY A 150 -18.37 5.38 -7.58
N ARG A 151 -17.14 4.89 -7.65
CA ARG A 151 -16.84 3.46 -7.88
C ARG A 151 -15.54 3.04 -7.21
N MET A 152 -15.40 1.76 -6.95
CA MET A 152 -14.12 1.16 -6.62
C MET A 152 -13.22 1.10 -7.87
N ALA A 153 -11.91 1.01 -7.66
CA ALA A 153 -10.96 0.91 -8.75
C ALA A 153 -10.97 -0.48 -9.39
N ASN A 154 -10.62 -0.54 -10.67
CA ASN A 154 -10.21 -1.75 -11.38
C ASN A 154 -8.68 -1.80 -11.45
N THR A 155 -8.12 -2.97 -11.75
CA THR A 155 -6.66 -3.15 -11.91
C THR A 155 -6.07 -2.25 -12.98
N GLU A 156 -6.83 -1.96 -14.04
CA GLU A 156 -6.44 -1.10 -15.15
C GLU A 156 -6.22 0.37 -14.76
N ASP A 157 -6.92 0.84 -13.72
CA ASP A 157 -6.83 2.22 -13.25
C ASP A 157 -5.41 2.60 -12.75
N PHE A 158 -4.60 1.61 -12.40
CA PHE A 158 -3.25 1.82 -11.85
C PHE A 158 -2.14 1.73 -12.89
N ARG A 159 -2.43 1.18 -14.07
CA ARG A 159 -1.44 0.91 -15.12
C ARG A 159 -0.70 2.17 -15.55
N GLY A 160 -1.44 3.27 -15.77
CA GLY A 160 -0.85 4.55 -16.16
C GLY A 160 0.15 5.09 -15.14
N GLY A 161 -0.18 5.01 -13.84
CA GLY A 161 0.70 5.43 -12.75
C GLY A 161 1.99 4.62 -12.68
N LEU A 162 1.90 3.29 -12.87
CA LEU A 162 3.07 2.42 -12.89
C LEU A 162 3.99 2.76 -14.07
N ILE A 163 3.43 2.89 -15.28
CA ILE A 163 4.20 3.24 -16.48
C ILE A 163 4.87 4.61 -16.30
N TYR A 164 4.15 5.59 -15.80
CA TYR A 164 4.68 6.93 -15.53
C TYR A 164 5.88 6.87 -14.58
N LEU A 165 5.72 6.23 -13.42
CA LEU A 165 6.77 6.19 -12.40
C LEU A 165 8.00 5.34 -12.84
N LEU A 166 7.82 4.34 -13.68
CA LEU A 166 8.92 3.52 -14.22
C LEU A 166 9.65 4.18 -15.38
N SER A 167 9.00 5.08 -16.11
CA SER A 167 9.54 5.68 -17.34
C SER A 167 10.32 7.00 -17.09
N ASP A 168 11.02 7.47 -18.10
CA ASP A 168 11.72 8.76 -18.10
C ASP A 168 10.78 9.98 -18.03
N SER A 169 9.48 9.78 -18.24
CA SER A 169 8.48 10.82 -18.03
C SER A 169 8.45 11.33 -16.58
N SER A 170 8.95 10.53 -15.64
CA SER A 170 9.08 10.87 -14.22
C SER A 170 10.53 11.07 -13.77
N ARG A 171 11.46 11.40 -14.69
CA ARG A 171 12.90 11.52 -14.38
C ARG A 171 13.26 12.53 -13.29
N TYR A 172 12.38 13.47 -12.98
CA TYR A 172 12.57 14.46 -11.91
C TYR A 172 11.59 14.23 -10.73
N VAL A 173 11.05 13.01 -10.61
CA VAL A 173 10.08 12.63 -9.57
C VAL A 173 10.69 11.55 -8.70
N THR A 174 11.01 11.90 -7.45
CA THR A 174 11.51 10.97 -6.43
C THR A 174 11.03 11.39 -5.04
N GLY A 175 10.80 10.44 -4.15
CA GLY A 175 10.32 10.69 -2.79
C GLY A 175 8.84 11.10 -2.70
N THR A 176 8.09 11.03 -3.81
CA THR A 176 6.68 11.41 -3.86
C THR A 176 5.74 10.25 -3.54
N ASP A 177 4.49 10.59 -3.25
CA ASP A 177 3.37 9.67 -3.18
C ASP A 177 2.37 9.99 -4.29
N LEU A 178 2.27 9.12 -5.29
CA LEU A 178 1.27 9.21 -6.34
C LEU A 178 -0.01 8.52 -5.86
N ILE A 179 -0.99 9.31 -5.43
CA ILE A 179 -2.27 8.80 -4.92
C ILE A 179 -3.22 8.55 -6.10
N ILE A 180 -3.73 7.31 -6.19
CA ILE A 180 -4.71 6.86 -7.19
C ILE A 180 -5.86 6.17 -6.43
N ASP A 181 -6.82 6.96 -5.97
CA ASP A 181 -7.88 6.51 -5.07
C ASP A 181 -9.30 6.97 -5.45
N GLY A 182 -9.45 7.56 -6.64
CA GLY A 182 -10.73 8.07 -7.13
C GLY A 182 -11.28 9.24 -6.33
N GLY A 183 -10.43 9.94 -5.57
CA GLY A 183 -10.80 11.05 -4.70
C GLY A 183 -11.31 10.62 -3.32
N PHE A 184 -11.05 9.38 -2.89
CA PHE A 184 -11.42 8.90 -1.55
C PHE A 184 -10.80 9.74 -0.43
N SER A 185 -9.56 10.18 -0.60
CA SER A 185 -8.80 10.94 0.41
C SER A 185 -8.80 12.46 0.17
N ALA A 186 -9.60 12.97 -0.75
CA ALA A 186 -9.62 14.38 -1.11
C ALA A 186 -10.47 15.26 -0.18
N TRP A 187 -11.25 14.67 0.75
CA TRP A 187 -12.09 15.35 1.75
C TRP A 187 -12.01 14.73 3.14
#